data_62b8a6789b865462f6592a51b4a082a7
#
_entry.id   62b8a6789b865462f6592a51b4a082a7
#
_cell.length_a   1.000
_cell.length_b   1.000
_cell.length_c   1.000
_cell.angle_alpha   90.00
_cell.angle_beta   90.00
_cell.angle_gamma   90.00
#
_symmetry.space_group_name_H-M   'P 1'
#
loop_
_entity.id
_entity.type
_entity.pdbx_description
1 polymer ?
#
loop_
_entity_poly.entity_id
_entity_poly.type
_entity_poly.pdbx_seq_one_letter_code
_entity_poly.pdbx_strand_id
1 'polypeptide(L)'
;DPLTGLGNRRLAEQTLSDGVRQIESRGGAVCFLMVSVENYPDVIAQYDQKMADQLIIAVSKKIQQLVRPMDIVTYFEPGRFALVLIQPSIEQCSAQSYQRIYDGVNLKSYNTPVGYLPANIGMSICASEAHSGPPNVQVIIRTAQQNLDNAFESDKILVKHLTP
;
A
#
# COMPACT_ATOMS: atom_id res chain seq x y z
N ASP A 1 14.19 -5.79 -1.21
CA ASP A 1 14.21 -5.78 0.25
C ASP A 1 14.64 -7.14 0.80
N PRO A 2 15.68 -7.20 1.65
CA PRO A 2 16.20 -8.48 2.15
C PRO A 2 15.20 -9.27 3.00
N LEU A 3 14.29 -8.59 3.68
CA LEU A 3 13.34 -9.25 4.58
C LEU A 3 12.22 -9.96 3.81
N THR A 4 11.61 -9.27 2.86
CA THR A 4 10.41 -9.75 2.16
C THR A 4 10.68 -10.28 0.76
N GLY A 5 11.83 -9.97 0.18
CA GLY A 5 12.15 -10.24 -1.22
C GLY A 5 11.46 -9.30 -2.18
N LEU A 6 10.64 -8.36 -1.69
CA LEU A 6 9.96 -7.35 -2.49
C LEU A 6 10.92 -6.21 -2.86
N GLY A 7 10.51 -5.38 -3.82
CA GLY A 7 11.19 -4.12 -4.06
C GLY A 7 11.07 -3.19 -2.86
N ASN A 8 11.91 -2.17 -2.85
CA ASN A 8 11.97 -1.18 -1.79
C ASN A 8 11.30 0.14 -2.22
N ARG A 9 11.43 1.18 -1.38
CA ARG A 9 10.91 2.52 -1.67
C ARG A 9 11.37 3.04 -3.04
N ARG A 10 12.63 2.82 -3.38
CA ARG A 10 13.19 3.26 -4.66
C ARG A 10 12.43 2.65 -5.84
N LEU A 11 12.10 1.35 -5.77
CA LEU A 11 11.30 0.71 -6.81
C LEU A 11 9.89 1.28 -6.84
N ALA A 12 9.28 1.55 -5.68
CA ALA A 12 7.95 2.16 -5.63
C ALA A 12 7.95 3.53 -6.31
N GLU A 13 8.95 4.37 -6.03
CA GLU A 13 9.07 5.69 -6.65
C GLU A 13 9.27 5.58 -8.17
N GLN A 14 10.11 4.65 -8.60
CA GLN A 14 10.36 4.40 -10.03
C GLN A 14 9.10 3.90 -10.73
N THR A 15 8.40 2.95 -10.13
CA THR A 15 7.17 2.38 -10.69
C THR A 15 6.08 3.44 -10.77
N LEU A 16 5.98 4.31 -9.76
CA LEU A 16 5.02 5.41 -9.77
C LEU A 16 5.34 6.41 -10.87
N SER A 17 6.62 6.75 -11.04
CA SER A 17 7.08 7.64 -12.12
C SER A 17 6.75 7.05 -13.49
N ASP A 18 6.97 5.76 -13.69
CA ASP A 18 6.63 5.07 -14.93
C ASP A 18 5.12 5.08 -15.17
N GLY A 19 4.33 4.88 -14.12
CA GLY A 19 2.87 4.92 -14.18
C GLY A 19 2.34 6.29 -14.58
N VAL A 20 2.92 7.35 -14.04
CA VAL A 20 2.58 8.73 -14.41
C VAL A 20 2.84 8.96 -15.89
N ARG A 21 3.99 8.54 -16.40
CA ARG A 21 4.31 8.66 -17.83
C ARG A 21 3.35 7.83 -18.69
N GLN A 22 2.97 6.65 -18.22
CA GLN A 22 2.04 5.78 -18.95
C GLN A 22 0.67 6.43 -19.11
N ILE A 23 0.13 7.04 -18.06
CA ILE A 23 -1.20 7.68 -18.16
C ILE A 23 -1.15 8.96 -18.99
N GLU A 24 -0.03 9.69 -19.01
CA GLU A 24 0.15 10.84 -19.91
C GLU A 24 0.09 10.40 -21.37
N SER A 25 0.63 9.24 -21.69
CA SER A 25 0.68 8.71 -23.05
C SER A 25 -0.61 7.99 -23.46
N ARG A 26 -1.21 7.23 -22.58
CA ARG A 26 -2.32 6.31 -22.88
C ARG A 26 -3.64 6.67 -22.22
N GLY A 27 -3.65 7.68 -21.35
CA GLY A 27 -4.81 8.02 -20.54
C GLY A 27 -4.95 7.07 -19.35
N GLY A 28 -6.06 7.23 -18.62
CA GLY A 28 -6.32 6.47 -17.42
C GLY A 28 -5.86 7.19 -16.16
N ALA A 29 -5.75 6.44 -15.09
CA ALA A 29 -5.35 6.96 -13.79
C ALA A 29 -4.31 6.06 -13.14
N VAL A 30 -3.41 6.66 -12.38
CA VAL A 30 -2.46 5.94 -11.52
C VAL A 30 -2.97 5.98 -10.08
N CYS A 31 -2.95 4.81 -9.42
CA CYS A 31 -3.33 4.67 -8.02
C CYS A 31 -2.09 4.29 -7.22
N PHE A 32 -1.75 5.11 -6.24
CA PHE A 32 -0.71 4.77 -5.27
C PHE A 32 -1.39 4.34 -3.99
N LEU A 33 -1.30 3.04 -3.69
CA LEU A 33 -1.97 2.44 -2.55
C LEU A 33 -0.94 2.09 -1.50
N MET A 34 -1.18 2.51 -0.25
CA MET A 34 -0.31 2.17 0.88
C MET A 34 -1.06 1.37 1.92
N VAL A 35 -0.39 0.37 2.47
CA VAL A 35 -0.89 -0.46 3.57
C VAL A 35 0.08 -0.34 4.73
N SER A 36 -0.41 0.07 5.90
CA SER A 36 0.38 0.16 7.12
C SER A 36 -0.05 -0.93 8.11
N VAL A 37 0.90 -1.70 8.61
CA VAL A 37 0.67 -2.64 9.72
C VAL A 37 0.79 -1.85 11.01
N GLU A 38 -0.33 -1.37 11.53
CA GLU A 38 -0.36 -0.40 12.63
C GLU A 38 0.11 -1.00 13.95
N ASN A 39 -0.06 -2.29 14.16
CA ASN A 39 0.43 -2.96 15.36
C ASN A 39 1.89 -3.44 15.25
N TYR A 40 2.60 -3.06 14.19
CA TYR A 40 4.00 -3.42 14.03
C TYR A 40 4.89 -2.96 15.20
N PRO A 41 4.79 -1.69 15.66
CA PRO A 41 5.56 -1.26 16.85
C PRO A 41 5.18 -2.01 18.12
N ASP A 42 3.92 -2.36 18.28
CA ASP A 42 3.44 -3.08 19.46
C ASP A 42 4.00 -4.51 19.51
N VAL A 43 4.13 -5.15 18.36
CA VAL A 43 4.73 -6.50 18.27
C VAL A 43 6.21 -6.42 18.64
N ILE A 44 6.93 -5.40 18.19
CA ILE A 44 8.33 -5.18 18.59
C ILE A 44 8.42 -5.01 20.11
N ALA A 45 7.55 -4.19 20.68
CA ALA A 45 7.58 -3.89 22.11
C ALA A 45 7.19 -5.09 22.97
N GLN A 46 6.20 -5.87 22.53
CA GLN A 46 5.69 -7.01 23.29
C GLN A 46 6.58 -8.25 23.15
N TYR A 47 7.16 -8.45 22.01
CA TYR A 47 8.03 -9.61 21.73
C TYR A 47 9.45 -9.15 21.40
N ASP A 48 9.76 -8.96 20.12
CA ASP A 48 11.03 -8.44 19.64
C ASP A 48 10.93 -8.09 18.14
N GLN A 49 12.03 -7.59 17.58
CA GLN A 49 12.11 -7.25 16.16
C GLN A 49 11.91 -8.46 15.27
N LYS A 50 12.45 -9.61 15.66
CA LYS A 50 12.37 -10.84 14.87
C LYS A 50 10.91 -11.29 14.70
N MET A 51 10.10 -11.18 15.74
CA MET A 51 8.68 -11.50 15.67
C MET A 51 7.91 -10.54 14.77
N ALA A 52 8.19 -9.25 14.88
CA ALA A 52 7.60 -8.25 14.01
C ALA A 52 7.97 -8.52 12.54
N ASP A 53 9.22 -8.92 12.27
CA ASP A 53 9.67 -9.28 10.93
C ASP A 53 8.93 -10.49 10.39
N GLN A 54 8.65 -11.50 11.22
CA GLN A 54 7.86 -12.67 10.83
C GLN A 54 6.43 -12.28 10.45
N LEU A 55 5.83 -11.36 11.20
CA LEU A 55 4.49 -10.84 10.87
C LEU A 55 4.52 -10.11 9.52
N ILE A 56 5.52 -9.27 9.30
CA ILE A 56 5.69 -8.54 8.03
C ILE A 56 5.84 -9.51 6.85
N ILE A 57 6.64 -10.55 6.99
CA ILE A 57 6.81 -11.56 5.94
C ILE A 57 5.46 -12.23 5.62
N ALA A 58 4.71 -12.60 6.64
CA ALA A 58 3.40 -13.24 6.45
C ALA A 58 2.40 -12.30 5.77
N VAL A 59 2.36 -11.04 6.18
CA VAL A 59 1.52 -10.01 5.55
C VAL A 59 1.93 -9.79 4.10
N SER A 60 3.22 -9.75 3.80
CA SER A 60 3.71 -9.56 2.42
C SER A 60 3.22 -10.67 1.50
N LYS A 61 3.26 -11.92 1.97
CA LYS A 61 2.78 -13.06 1.19
C LYS A 61 1.27 -12.98 0.96
N LYS A 62 0.52 -12.54 1.96
CA LYS A 62 -0.92 -12.37 1.84
C LYS A 62 -1.28 -11.28 0.82
N ILE A 63 -0.62 -10.14 0.86
CA ILE A 63 -0.84 -9.07 -0.11
C ILE A 63 -0.56 -9.58 -1.53
N GLN A 64 0.54 -10.29 -1.73
CA GLN A 64 0.89 -10.84 -3.03
C GLN A 64 -0.14 -11.83 -3.57
N GLN A 65 -0.85 -12.56 -2.70
CA GLN A 65 -1.94 -13.45 -3.08
C GLN A 65 -3.21 -12.70 -3.49
N LEU A 66 -3.40 -11.48 -3.00
CA LEU A 66 -4.62 -10.70 -3.21
C LEU A 66 -4.54 -9.75 -4.40
N VAL A 67 -3.36 -9.58 -4.97
CA VAL A 67 -3.14 -8.70 -6.13
C VAL A 67 -2.89 -9.54 -7.38
N ARG A 68 -2.96 -8.87 -8.54
CA ARG A 68 -2.69 -9.51 -9.82
C ARG A 68 -1.18 -9.76 -9.97
N PRO A 69 -0.76 -10.77 -10.75
CA PRO A 69 0.69 -11.02 -10.96
C PRO A 69 1.45 -9.83 -11.54
N MET A 70 0.76 -8.96 -12.29
CA MET A 70 1.36 -7.76 -12.89
C MET A 70 1.48 -6.59 -11.92
N ASP A 71 0.78 -6.64 -10.79
CA ASP A 71 0.82 -5.57 -9.80
C ASP A 71 2.13 -5.64 -9.02
N ILE A 72 2.78 -4.50 -8.87
CA ILE A 72 4.07 -4.42 -8.17
C ILE A 72 3.83 -4.02 -6.73
N VAL A 73 4.22 -4.92 -5.82
CA VAL A 73 4.17 -4.71 -4.38
C VAL A 73 5.59 -4.40 -3.89
N THR A 74 5.71 -3.37 -3.08
CA THR A 74 6.99 -2.98 -2.48
C THR A 74 6.88 -2.89 -0.97
N TYR A 75 7.97 -3.16 -0.27
CA TYR A 75 8.09 -2.86 1.16
C TYR A 75 8.73 -1.47 1.26
N PHE A 76 7.88 -0.48 1.51
CA PHE A 76 8.20 0.92 1.31
C PHE A 76 9.06 1.50 2.45
N GLU A 77 8.68 1.18 3.67
CA GLU A 77 9.38 1.55 4.90
C GLU A 77 8.93 0.60 6.00
N PRO A 78 9.59 0.56 7.18
CA PRO A 78 9.22 -0.40 8.21
C PRO A 78 7.73 -0.36 8.55
N GLY A 79 7.07 -1.52 8.40
CA GLY A 79 5.65 -1.66 8.67
C GLY A 79 4.72 -1.20 7.55
N ARG A 80 5.23 -0.69 6.43
CA ARG A 80 4.40 -0.10 5.36
C ARG A 80 4.73 -0.68 3.99
N PHE A 81 3.69 -1.08 3.27
CA PHE A 81 3.76 -1.55 1.89
C PHE A 81 3.19 -0.50 0.95
N ALA A 82 3.67 -0.48 -0.28
CA ALA A 82 3.13 0.39 -1.32
C ALA A 82 2.92 -0.40 -2.62
N LEU A 83 1.83 -0.08 -3.30
CA LEU A 83 1.47 -0.67 -4.59
C LEU A 83 1.17 0.45 -5.58
N VAL A 84 1.58 0.24 -6.82
CA VAL A 84 1.25 1.14 -7.93
C VAL A 84 0.37 0.37 -8.91
N LEU A 85 -0.81 0.90 -9.17
CA LEU A 85 -1.80 0.27 -10.04
C LEU A 85 -2.28 1.28 -11.08
N ILE A 86 -2.57 0.78 -12.28
CA ILE A 86 -3.09 1.61 -13.37
C ILE A 86 -4.55 1.20 -13.60
N GLN A 87 -5.43 2.18 -13.65
CA GLN A 87 -6.86 1.98 -13.91
C GLN A 87 -7.29 2.77 -15.14
N PRO A 88 -8.34 2.33 -15.86
CA PRO A 88 -8.86 3.08 -17.01
C PRO A 88 -9.38 4.47 -16.65
N SER A 89 -9.85 4.66 -15.42
CA SER A 89 -10.37 5.94 -14.95
C SER A 89 -10.10 6.13 -13.46
N ILE A 90 -10.11 7.40 -13.02
CA ILE A 90 -9.84 7.73 -11.62
C ILE A 90 -10.95 7.22 -10.67
N GLU A 91 -12.17 7.07 -11.18
CA GLU A 91 -13.29 6.54 -10.39
C GLU A 91 -13.03 5.11 -9.93
N GLN A 92 -12.22 4.36 -10.67
CA GLN A 92 -11.83 3.00 -10.30
C GLN A 92 -10.71 2.96 -9.26
N CYS A 93 -10.08 4.09 -8.95
CA CYS A 93 -9.16 4.24 -7.84
C CYS A 93 -9.96 4.59 -6.59
N SER A 94 -10.75 3.64 -6.12
CA SER A 94 -11.73 3.84 -5.05
C SER A 94 -11.54 2.82 -3.93
N ALA A 95 -12.12 3.12 -2.77
CA ALA A 95 -12.14 2.18 -1.66
C ALA A 95 -12.80 0.86 -2.08
N GLN A 96 -13.90 0.92 -2.85
CA GLN A 96 -14.61 -0.28 -3.30
C GLN A 96 -13.72 -1.20 -4.14
N SER A 97 -12.91 -0.64 -5.03
CA SER A 97 -12.04 -1.41 -5.90
C SER A 97 -10.97 -2.20 -5.11
N TYR A 98 -10.56 -1.70 -3.96
CA TYR A 98 -9.48 -2.29 -3.17
C TYR A 98 -9.93 -2.82 -1.81
N GLN A 99 -11.25 -2.86 -1.56
CA GLN A 99 -11.82 -3.39 -0.32
C GLN A 99 -11.39 -4.83 -0.09
N ARG A 100 -11.24 -5.63 -1.15
CA ARG A 100 -10.81 -7.01 -1.07
C ARG A 100 -9.42 -7.15 -0.44
N ILE A 101 -8.50 -6.24 -0.78
CA ILE A 101 -7.14 -6.24 -0.20
C ILE A 101 -7.24 -5.91 1.29
N TYR A 102 -7.99 -4.87 1.62
CA TYR A 102 -8.20 -4.47 3.01
C TYR A 102 -8.78 -5.62 3.83
N ASP A 103 -9.89 -6.20 3.38
CA ASP A 103 -10.57 -7.28 4.09
C ASP A 103 -9.72 -8.56 4.18
N GLY A 104 -8.91 -8.81 3.15
CA GLY A 104 -8.04 -9.99 3.11
C GLY A 104 -6.86 -9.90 4.06
N VAL A 105 -6.44 -8.70 4.45
CA VAL A 105 -5.26 -8.49 5.30
C VAL A 105 -5.65 -8.11 6.73
N ASN A 106 -6.64 -7.21 6.88
CA ASN A 106 -6.97 -6.62 8.17
C ASN A 106 -7.55 -7.65 9.14
N LEU A 107 -7.02 -7.65 10.36
CA LEU A 107 -7.46 -8.50 11.48
C LEU A 107 -7.42 -10.01 11.17
N LYS A 108 -6.75 -10.43 10.11
CA LYS A 108 -6.49 -11.86 9.86
C LYS A 108 -5.40 -12.32 10.81
N SER A 109 -5.47 -13.60 11.19
CA SER A 109 -4.46 -14.22 12.04
C SER A 109 -3.34 -14.80 11.19
N TYR A 110 -2.11 -14.43 11.52
CA TYR A 110 -0.91 -14.88 10.81
C TYR A 110 -0.11 -15.79 11.72
N ASN A 111 0.30 -16.94 11.18
CA ASN A 111 1.07 -17.92 11.94
C ASN A 111 2.50 -17.43 12.14
N THR A 112 2.94 -17.41 13.39
CA THR A 112 4.28 -16.99 13.81
C THR A 112 4.84 -17.98 14.81
N PRO A 113 6.15 -17.92 15.13
CA PRO A 113 6.74 -18.81 16.13
C PRO A 113 6.12 -18.74 17.53
N VAL A 114 5.41 -17.65 17.87
CA VAL A 114 4.69 -17.54 19.16
C VAL A 114 3.20 -17.85 19.02
N GLY A 115 2.76 -18.35 17.88
CA GLY A 115 1.35 -18.62 17.58
C GLY A 115 0.78 -17.62 16.59
N TYR A 116 -0.56 -17.48 16.60
CA TYR A 116 -1.23 -16.59 15.66
C TYR A 116 -1.25 -15.16 16.16
N LEU A 117 -0.79 -14.23 15.32
CA LEU A 117 -0.84 -12.79 15.58
C LEU A 117 -1.68 -12.11 14.51
N PRO A 118 -2.53 -11.15 14.89
CA PRO A 118 -3.28 -10.35 13.92
C PRO A 118 -2.41 -9.24 13.34
N ALA A 119 -2.75 -8.79 12.14
CA ALA A 119 -2.26 -7.53 11.59
C ALA A 119 -3.42 -6.54 11.58
N ASN A 120 -3.27 -5.45 12.31
CA ASN A 120 -4.22 -4.33 12.26
C ASN A 120 -3.70 -3.35 11.24
N ILE A 121 -4.46 -3.09 10.17
CA ILE A 121 -3.95 -2.26 9.08
C ILE A 121 -4.73 -0.97 8.90
N GLY A 122 -4.03 0.03 8.39
CA GLY A 122 -4.62 1.19 7.74
C GLY A 122 -4.31 1.12 6.25
N MET A 123 -5.16 1.70 5.43
CA MET A 123 -4.95 1.73 3.98
C MET A 123 -5.28 3.11 3.45
N SER A 124 -4.45 3.61 2.56
CA SER A 124 -4.70 4.87 1.85
C SER A 124 -4.49 4.68 0.36
N ILE A 125 -5.24 5.46 -0.41
CA ILE A 125 -5.13 5.51 -1.87
C ILE A 125 -4.98 6.96 -2.27
N CYS A 126 -3.94 7.28 -3.03
CA CYS A 126 -3.81 8.57 -3.67
C CYS A 126 -3.77 8.34 -5.19
N ALA A 127 -4.69 8.94 -5.91
CA ALA A 127 -4.85 8.72 -7.34
C ALA A 127 -4.75 10.02 -8.11
N SER A 128 -4.24 9.93 -9.32
CA SER A 128 -4.16 11.06 -10.25
C SER A 128 -4.46 10.58 -11.66
N GLU A 129 -5.10 11.41 -12.46
CA GLU A 129 -5.40 11.09 -13.86
C GLU A 129 -4.67 12.00 -14.83
N ALA A 130 -4.64 11.58 -16.11
CA ALA A 130 -3.86 12.23 -17.15
C ALA A 130 -4.21 13.72 -17.37
N HIS A 131 -5.46 14.09 -17.12
CA HIS A 131 -5.96 15.46 -17.38
C HIS A 131 -5.64 16.44 -16.25
N SER A 132 -5.07 15.96 -15.16
CA SER A 132 -4.74 16.80 -14.00
C SER A 132 -3.44 17.58 -14.14
N GLY A 133 -2.79 17.50 -15.31
CA GLY A 133 -1.43 17.96 -15.51
C GLY A 133 -0.42 16.91 -15.04
N PRO A 134 0.90 17.08 -15.27
CA PRO A 134 1.87 16.10 -14.81
C PRO A 134 1.89 16.06 -13.28
N PRO A 135 1.41 14.95 -12.64
CA PRO A 135 1.42 14.86 -11.20
C PRO A 135 2.85 14.71 -10.70
N ASN A 136 3.15 15.38 -9.59
CA ASN A 136 4.44 15.25 -8.94
C ASN A 136 4.41 13.95 -8.10
N VAL A 137 5.33 13.05 -8.38
CA VAL A 137 5.45 11.76 -7.67
C VAL A 137 5.56 11.98 -6.15
N GLN A 138 6.34 12.97 -5.71
CA GLN A 138 6.53 13.23 -4.29
C GLN A 138 5.25 13.74 -3.62
N VAL A 139 4.42 14.49 -4.34
CA VAL A 139 3.12 14.95 -3.82
C VAL A 139 2.18 13.75 -3.64
N ILE A 140 2.15 12.83 -4.60
CA ILE A 140 1.33 11.61 -4.50
C ILE A 140 1.73 10.80 -3.27
N ILE A 141 3.02 10.55 -3.09
CA ILE A 141 3.56 9.79 -1.97
C ILE A 141 3.22 10.47 -0.64
N ARG A 142 3.50 11.77 -0.53
CA ARG A 142 3.24 12.53 0.69
C ARG A 142 1.76 12.52 1.06
N THR A 143 0.88 12.70 0.07
CA THR A 143 -0.56 12.69 0.29
C THR A 143 -1.02 11.32 0.80
N ALA A 144 -0.51 10.24 0.19
CA ALA A 144 -0.83 8.88 0.64
C ALA A 144 -0.36 8.64 2.07
N GLN A 145 0.85 9.09 2.42
CA GLN A 145 1.38 8.94 3.77
C GLN A 145 0.58 9.73 4.80
N GLN A 146 0.18 10.96 4.48
CA GLN A 146 -0.64 11.78 5.37
C GLN A 146 -2.02 11.15 5.61
N ASN A 147 -2.65 10.63 4.57
CA ASN A 147 -3.92 9.93 4.70
C ASN A 147 -3.77 8.64 5.50
N LEU A 148 -2.65 7.95 5.34
CA LEU A 148 -2.39 6.71 6.04
C LEU A 148 -2.32 6.92 7.55
N ASP A 149 -1.77 8.04 8.00
CA ASP A 149 -1.70 8.37 9.43
C ASP A 149 -3.09 8.48 10.08
N ASN A 150 -4.13 8.76 9.28
CA ASN A 150 -5.51 8.89 9.76
C ASN A 150 -6.39 7.68 9.42
N ALA A 151 -5.95 6.82 8.53
CA ALA A 151 -6.78 5.74 7.98
C ALA A 151 -7.14 4.70 9.03
N PHE A 152 -6.22 4.34 9.90
CA PHE A 152 -6.43 3.33 10.93
C PHE A 152 -7.51 3.74 11.93
N GLU A 153 -7.48 5.00 12.37
CA GLU A 153 -8.44 5.52 13.36
C GLU A 153 -9.86 5.53 12.84
N SER A 154 -10.05 5.68 11.54
CA SER A 154 -11.37 5.73 10.91
C SER A 154 -11.94 4.36 10.54
N ASP A 155 -11.15 3.29 10.64
CA ASP A 155 -11.48 1.94 10.17
C ASP A 155 -11.93 1.92 8.70
N LYS A 156 -11.38 2.83 7.90
CA LYS A 156 -11.75 3.01 6.50
C LYS A 156 -10.53 3.09 5.61
N ILE A 157 -10.75 2.78 4.34
CA ILE A 157 -9.77 3.09 3.30
C ILE A 157 -9.94 4.58 2.96
N LEU A 158 -8.92 5.39 3.21
CA LEU A 158 -8.95 6.81 2.89
C LEU A 158 -8.46 7.03 1.46
N VAL A 159 -9.27 7.72 0.67
CA VAL A 159 -8.99 7.96 -0.75
C VAL A 159 -8.86 9.44 -1.01
N LYS A 160 -7.81 9.83 -1.74
CA LYS A 160 -7.63 11.19 -2.24
C LYS A 160 -7.38 11.13 -3.74
N HIS A 161 -8.23 11.83 -4.51
CA HIS A 161 -8.01 12.05 -5.92
C HIS A 161 -7.37 13.42 -6.11
N LEU A 162 -6.18 13.43 -6.71
CA LEU A 162 -5.51 14.67 -7.05
C LEU A 162 -6.12 15.20 -8.36
N THR A 163 -6.87 16.28 -8.25
CA THR A 163 -7.48 16.99 -9.39
C THR A 163 -6.87 18.36 -9.53
N PRO A 164 -6.90 18.95 -10.74
CA PRO A 164 -6.36 20.29 -10.97
C PRO A 164 -7.12 21.34 -10.16
#